data_34875b66b0da46dbc9a7c360dadbdb13
#
_entry.id   34875b66b0da46dbc9a7c360dadbdb13
#
_cell.length_a   1.000
_cell.length_b   1.000
_cell.length_c   1.000
_cell.angle_alpha   90.00
_cell.angle_beta   90.00
_cell.angle_gamma   90.00
#
_symmetry.space_group_name_H-M   'P 1'
#
loop_
_entity.id
_entity.type
_entity.pdbx_description
1 polymer ?
#
loop_
_entity_poly.entity_id
_entity_poly.type
_entity_poly.pdbx_seq_one_letter_code
_entity_poly.pdbx_strand_id
1 'polypeptide(L)'
;IHTIWCIVCREVDTGEVRTFKPDQIEDALELLSNADEIIGHNIIDYDIPAIQIVFPEWTTKAKVTDTLVLSRLIHGDMFNEDAERDFSVSKFPKKLWGSHSLKAWGLRLGDFKDDYDGGWEAYSETMMSYCVQDTQVTDTLYKKLMKTEPSQKSIDLEHRMASICREIGSNGWTFDEKKAGELYAELAQKRHVIEEDLKELFEPWIIETDFFPKVNNKTLGYVKGELFVKQKTVYFNPASRQHIEKCLVDKYKWKPKSYTPSGQAKIDEKILESLPYPEAKRLAEFFLLQKRIGMLAEGKGAWLKKVDNDGKIRHRIVSNGCVSGRCAHQNPNLGQVPSAGSLYGKECRELFGVPEGWWLCGADLSGIEIRLMASYLHPYDGGEYAKVILEGDIHTYNQKATGLASRDLAKRWLYSTLYGGGDRLIGSIAGGGAKLGKRLKDNFDKNVPAFATLKKNLKTAHGRGFIKGLDGRKLSVRSEHRILSQLLQSAGAIIAKQWVMQTYDTIKLKHGSDAYIVGFIHDEVQIACRTKDIANDCGRIAGTMAEEAGVALGCKIAIASQYSVGKTWLDTH
;
A
#
# COMPACT_ATOMS: atom_id res chain seq x y z
N ILE A 1 14.46 22.81 -1.07
CA ILE A 1 14.96 23.37 0.19
C ILE A 1 16.30 24.01 -0.11
N HIS A 2 16.47 25.30 0.20
CA HIS A 2 17.72 26.04 -0.04
C HIS A 2 18.28 26.63 1.25
N THR A 3 17.49 26.70 2.31
CA THR A 3 17.87 27.32 3.57
C THR A 3 17.16 26.63 4.74
N ILE A 4 17.87 26.48 5.85
CA ILE A 4 17.30 26.07 7.14
C ILE A 4 17.20 27.34 7.99
N TRP A 5 15.97 27.72 8.36
CA TRP A 5 15.71 28.95 9.08
C TRP A 5 15.91 28.85 10.59
N CYS A 6 15.63 27.67 11.15
CA CYS A 6 15.86 27.39 12.56
C CYS A 6 15.92 25.89 12.82
N ILE A 7 16.57 25.51 13.91
CA ILE A 7 16.53 24.17 14.49
C ILE A 7 16.13 24.29 15.97
N VAL A 8 15.28 23.40 16.43
CA VAL A 8 14.90 23.29 17.85
C VAL A 8 15.19 21.89 18.32
N CYS A 9 15.96 21.77 19.39
CA CYS A 9 16.26 20.52 20.06
C CYS A 9 15.67 20.54 21.47
N ARG A 10 15.05 19.42 21.88
CA ARG A 10 14.58 19.20 23.25
C ARG A 10 15.30 17.97 23.82
N GLU A 11 15.93 18.15 24.96
CA GLU A 11 16.50 17.04 25.71
C GLU A 11 15.37 16.17 26.32
N VAL A 12 15.37 14.88 26.05
CA VAL A 12 14.25 13.98 26.43
C VAL A 12 14.16 13.77 27.93
N ASP A 13 15.32 13.67 28.62
CA ASP A 13 15.37 13.38 30.04
C ASP A 13 15.09 14.60 30.91
N THR A 14 15.63 15.75 30.56
CA THR A 14 15.52 17.00 31.34
C THR A 14 14.37 17.87 30.89
N GLY A 15 13.95 17.76 29.62
CA GLY A 15 12.98 18.65 28.98
C GLY A 15 13.58 20.03 28.58
N GLU A 16 14.89 20.23 28.73
CA GLU A 16 15.57 21.46 28.30
C GLU A 16 15.38 21.69 26.81
N VAL A 17 15.05 22.93 26.43
CA VAL A 17 14.84 23.32 25.03
C VAL A 17 15.95 24.25 24.60
N ARG A 18 16.62 23.89 23.50
CA ARG A 18 17.63 24.71 22.83
C ARG A 18 17.11 25.12 21.46
N THR A 19 17.19 26.41 21.19
CA THR A 19 16.72 27.00 19.93
C THR A 19 17.91 27.60 19.19
N PHE A 20 17.99 27.35 17.89
CA PHE A 20 19.08 27.79 17.04
C PHE A 20 18.50 28.62 15.90
N LYS A 21 18.94 29.89 15.79
CA LYS A 21 18.59 30.85 14.74
C LYS A 21 19.43 30.61 13.48
N PRO A 22 19.17 31.31 12.35
CA PRO A 22 19.86 31.04 11.09
C PRO A 22 21.39 31.12 11.15
N ASP A 23 21.92 31.96 12.03
CA ASP A 23 23.35 32.15 12.29
C ASP A 23 23.96 31.10 13.26
N GLN A 24 23.13 30.23 13.83
CA GLN A 24 23.50 29.19 14.82
C GLN A 24 23.23 27.76 14.31
N ILE A 25 22.94 27.59 13.03
CA ILE A 25 22.59 26.25 12.49
C ILE A 25 23.76 25.28 12.62
N GLU A 26 25.00 25.69 12.44
CA GLU A 26 26.18 24.85 12.59
C GLU A 26 26.34 24.33 14.03
N ASP A 27 26.06 25.15 15.04
CA ASP A 27 26.06 24.73 16.44
C ASP A 27 25.00 23.62 16.70
N ALA A 28 23.82 23.76 16.07
CA ALA A 28 22.79 22.73 16.14
C ALA A 28 23.22 21.42 15.49
N LEU A 29 23.90 21.50 14.33
CA LEU A 29 24.41 20.32 13.63
C LEU A 29 25.50 19.61 14.43
N GLU A 30 26.37 20.36 15.11
CA GLU A 30 27.36 19.80 16.02
C GLU A 30 26.68 19.09 17.21
N LEU A 31 25.66 19.69 17.82
CA LEU A 31 24.87 19.07 18.88
C LEU A 31 24.24 17.76 18.40
N LEU A 32 23.60 17.76 17.24
CA LEU A 32 22.96 16.57 16.65
C LEU A 32 23.99 15.48 16.28
N SER A 33 25.20 15.85 15.86
CA SER A 33 26.25 14.89 15.51
C SER A 33 26.80 14.16 16.74
N ASN A 34 26.75 14.81 17.90
CA ASN A 34 27.24 14.27 19.17
C ASN A 34 26.14 13.58 20.02
N ALA A 35 24.90 13.55 19.54
CA ALA A 35 23.79 12.90 20.24
C ALA A 35 23.91 11.36 20.15
N ASP A 36 23.51 10.65 21.20
CA ASP A 36 23.37 9.20 21.19
C ASP A 36 22.16 8.75 20.36
N GLU A 37 21.05 9.49 20.48
CA GLU A 37 19.81 9.24 19.76
C GLU A 37 19.15 10.55 19.33
N ILE A 38 18.69 10.62 18.09
CA ILE A 38 17.90 11.73 17.55
C ILE A 38 16.48 11.25 17.34
N ILE A 39 15.50 11.90 17.99
CA ILE A 39 14.08 11.55 17.92
C ILE A 39 13.36 12.69 17.19
N GLY A 40 12.60 12.33 16.16
CA GLY A 40 11.80 13.30 15.42
C GLY A 40 10.51 12.68 14.85
N HIS A 41 9.65 13.50 14.28
CA HIS A 41 8.44 13.03 13.61
C HIS A 41 8.55 13.19 12.10
N ASN A 42 8.60 12.08 11.36
CA ASN A 42 8.92 12.05 9.93
C ASN A 42 10.36 12.47 9.61
N ILE A 43 11.23 12.36 10.58
CA ILE A 43 12.61 12.83 10.52
C ILE A 43 13.44 12.10 9.44
N ILE A 44 13.17 10.81 9.22
CA ILE A 44 13.85 10.00 8.20
C ILE A 44 13.52 10.48 6.78
N ASP A 45 12.26 10.86 6.53
CA ASP A 45 11.82 11.28 5.19
C ASP A 45 11.98 12.78 4.96
N TYR A 46 12.12 13.61 6.01
CA TYR A 46 12.09 15.06 5.85
C TYR A 46 13.29 15.78 6.49
N ASP A 47 13.45 15.81 7.81
CA ASP A 47 14.41 16.70 8.46
C ASP A 47 15.86 16.35 8.15
N ILE A 48 16.26 15.07 8.29
CA ILE A 48 17.62 14.62 7.96
C ILE A 48 17.94 14.87 6.48
N PRO A 49 17.08 14.50 5.52
CA PRO A 49 17.28 14.86 4.11
C PRO A 49 17.36 16.36 3.85
N ALA A 50 16.55 17.16 4.52
CA ALA A 50 16.57 18.62 4.39
C ALA A 50 17.92 19.20 4.83
N ILE A 51 18.45 18.72 5.96
CA ILE A 51 19.78 19.11 6.44
C ILE A 51 20.84 18.71 5.41
N GLN A 52 20.81 17.47 4.90
CA GLN A 52 21.80 16.96 3.94
C GLN A 52 21.76 17.66 2.57
N ILE A 53 20.62 18.23 2.16
CA ILE A 53 20.53 19.05 0.95
C ILE A 53 21.26 20.38 1.13
N VAL A 54 21.16 21.00 2.32
CA VAL A 54 21.78 22.30 2.60
C VAL A 54 23.23 22.14 3.07
N PHE A 55 23.51 21.08 3.82
CA PHE A 55 24.83 20.72 4.37
C PHE A 55 25.21 19.29 3.94
N PRO A 56 25.68 19.07 2.70
CA PRO A 56 25.93 17.73 2.15
C PRO A 56 26.95 16.90 2.92
N GLU A 57 27.91 17.55 3.58
CA GLU A 57 28.96 16.90 4.37
C GLU A 57 28.47 16.48 5.77
N TRP A 58 27.30 16.96 6.20
CA TRP A 58 26.78 16.62 7.50
C TRP A 58 26.28 15.18 7.56
N THR A 59 26.78 14.44 8.52
CA THR A 59 26.35 13.09 8.83
C THR A 59 26.23 12.90 10.33
N THR A 60 25.45 11.93 10.77
CA THR A 60 25.36 11.56 12.17
C THR A 60 25.53 10.05 12.36
N LYS A 61 26.14 9.68 13.48
CA LYS A 61 26.19 8.28 13.96
C LYS A 61 25.12 8.00 14.99
N ALA A 62 24.34 9.01 15.39
CA ALA A 62 23.26 8.87 16.34
C ALA A 62 22.23 7.84 15.83
N LYS A 63 21.67 7.09 16.75
CA LYS A 63 20.48 6.29 16.47
C LYS A 63 19.33 7.24 16.10
N VAL A 64 18.67 7.00 14.99
CA VAL A 64 17.53 7.82 14.56
C VAL A 64 16.22 7.09 14.86
N THR A 65 15.37 7.72 15.67
CA THR A 65 14.04 7.23 16.00
C THR A 65 12.97 8.17 15.44
N ASP A 66 12.15 7.64 14.55
CA ASP A 66 11.06 8.37 13.89
C ASP A 66 9.72 8.01 14.53
N THR A 67 9.09 8.98 15.21
CA THR A 67 7.81 8.76 15.88
C THR A 67 6.65 8.52 14.92
N LEU A 68 6.76 8.90 13.64
CA LEU A 68 5.79 8.53 12.61
C LEU A 68 5.89 7.04 12.27
N VAL A 69 7.11 6.51 12.16
CA VAL A 69 7.36 5.06 11.96
C VAL A 69 6.89 4.26 13.16
N LEU A 70 7.25 4.69 14.38
CA LEU A 70 6.78 4.08 15.64
C LEU A 70 5.25 4.09 15.74
N SER A 71 4.64 5.21 15.44
CA SER A 71 3.18 5.36 15.50
C SER A 71 2.47 4.38 14.57
N ARG A 72 2.94 4.21 13.35
CA ARG A 72 2.41 3.23 12.39
C ARG A 72 2.65 1.79 12.83
N LEU A 73 3.80 1.51 13.44
CA LEU A 73 4.13 0.19 13.95
C LEU A 73 3.21 -0.23 15.10
N ILE A 74 2.94 0.68 16.03
CA ILE A 74 2.17 0.41 17.25
C ILE A 74 0.66 0.48 16.98
N HIS A 75 0.25 1.48 16.22
CA HIS A 75 -1.15 1.78 15.90
C HIS A 75 -1.48 1.53 14.43
N GLY A 76 -1.16 0.34 13.92
CA GLY A 76 -1.40 -0.02 12.51
C GLY A 76 -2.88 0.03 12.09
N ASP A 77 -3.81 0.06 13.04
CA ASP A 77 -5.25 0.15 12.83
C ASP A 77 -5.87 1.46 13.36
N MET A 78 -5.11 2.53 13.33
CA MET A 78 -5.46 3.84 13.88
C MET A 78 -6.86 4.34 13.48
N PHE A 79 -7.32 4.07 12.25
CA PHE A 79 -8.64 4.52 11.82
C PHE A 79 -9.77 3.92 12.66
N ASN A 80 -9.71 2.62 12.94
CA ASN A 80 -10.71 1.96 13.78
C ASN A 80 -10.51 2.32 15.25
N GLU A 81 -9.27 2.48 15.69
CA GLU A 81 -9.00 2.98 17.04
C GLU A 81 -9.64 4.37 17.26
N ASP A 82 -9.55 5.27 16.27
CA ASP A 82 -10.22 6.57 16.34
C ASP A 82 -11.74 6.45 16.28
N ALA A 83 -12.27 5.50 15.50
CA ALA A 83 -13.71 5.30 15.38
C ALA A 83 -14.35 4.76 16.70
N GLU A 84 -13.58 4.03 17.50
CA GLU A 84 -14.01 3.46 18.77
C GLU A 84 -13.83 4.42 19.96
N ARG A 85 -13.02 5.48 19.80
CA ARG A 85 -12.78 6.47 20.85
C ARG A 85 -13.96 7.43 20.99
N ASP A 86 -14.26 7.77 22.24
CA ASP A 86 -15.16 8.88 22.54
C ASP A 86 -14.42 10.22 22.42
N PHE A 87 -14.68 10.93 21.35
CA PHE A 87 -14.16 12.28 21.11
C PHE A 87 -15.17 13.37 21.44
N SER A 88 -16.20 13.08 22.23
CA SER A 88 -17.25 14.07 22.60
C SER A 88 -16.65 15.34 23.25
N VAL A 89 -15.58 15.20 23.99
CA VAL A 89 -14.87 16.29 24.68
C VAL A 89 -13.86 17.00 23.79
N SER A 90 -13.11 16.26 22.94
CA SER A 90 -11.96 16.81 22.18
C SER A 90 -12.29 17.32 20.78
N LYS A 91 -13.52 17.11 20.28
CA LYS A 91 -13.95 17.48 18.91
C LYS A 91 -12.98 17.04 17.81
N PHE A 92 -12.38 15.85 17.94
CA PHE A 92 -11.40 15.34 16.96
C PHE A 92 -12.04 15.20 15.56
N PRO A 93 -11.53 15.92 14.54
CA PRO A 93 -12.17 15.98 13.23
C PRO A 93 -12.11 14.63 12.51
N LYS A 94 -13.24 14.12 12.00
CA LYS A 94 -13.30 12.85 11.23
C LYS A 94 -12.33 12.80 10.05
N LYS A 95 -12.01 13.95 9.43
CA LYS A 95 -11.01 14.02 8.34
C LYS A 95 -9.59 13.64 8.77
N LEU A 96 -9.28 13.62 10.07
CA LEU A 96 -8.01 13.23 10.64
C LEU A 96 -8.01 11.80 11.19
N TRP A 97 -9.13 11.08 11.15
CA TRP A 97 -9.18 9.69 11.59
C TRP A 97 -8.22 8.82 10.78
N GLY A 98 -7.46 7.99 11.45
CA GLY A 98 -6.41 7.17 10.86
C GLY A 98 -5.13 7.93 10.49
N SER A 99 -5.09 9.25 10.67
CA SER A 99 -3.89 10.04 10.39
C SER A 99 -2.85 9.89 11.50
N HIS A 100 -1.60 9.64 11.11
CA HIS A 100 -0.45 9.60 12.01
C HIS A 100 0.34 10.92 12.02
N SER A 101 -0.18 12.01 11.43
CA SER A 101 0.50 13.31 11.42
C SER A 101 0.65 13.87 12.84
N LEU A 102 1.68 14.69 13.05
CA LEU A 102 1.93 15.32 14.35
C LEU A 102 0.72 16.15 14.81
N LYS A 103 0.07 16.88 13.88
CA LYS A 103 -1.20 17.59 14.14
C LYS A 103 -2.29 16.67 14.68
N ALA A 104 -2.50 15.50 14.07
CA ALA A 104 -3.49 14.53 14.54
C ALA A 104 -3.12 13.97 15.91
N TRP A 105 -1.83 13.74 16.16
CA TRP A 105 -1.36 13.31 17.45
C TRP A 105 -1.49 14.37 18.54
N GLY A 106 -1.16 15.62 18.27
CA GLY A 106 -1.38 16.72 19.19
C GLY A 106 -2.83 16.79 19.68
N LEU A 107 -3.79 16.67 18.75
CA LEU A 107 -5.21 16.62 19.10
C LEU A 107 -5.60 15.39 19.94
N ARG A 108 -5.01 14.19 19.67
CA ARG A 108 -5.26 12.98 20.47
C ARG A 108 -4.65 13.05 21.87
N LEU A 109 -3.56 13.77 22.00
CA LEU A 109 -2.84 13.95 23.27
C LEU A 109 -3.45 15.06 24.14
N GLY A 110 -4.27 15.95 23.54
CA GLY A 110 -4.75 17.16 24.20
C GLY A 110 -3.66 18.25 24.29
N ASP A 111 -2.55 18.06 23.57
CA ASP A 111 -1.43 18.99 23.44
C ASP A 111 -1.58 19.66 22.08
N PHE A 112 -2.34 20.77 22.04
CA PHE A 112 -2.76 21.38 20.78
C PHE A 112 -1.56 21.98 20.06
N LYS A 113 -1.40 21.60 18.80
CA LYS A 113 -0.51 22.23 17.87
C LYS A 113 -1.25 23.37 17.19
N ASP A 114 -0.79 24.60 17.39
CA ASP A 114 -1.28 25.74 16.64
C ASP A 114 -0.97 25.59 15.15
N ASP A 115 -1.86 26.11 14.29
CA ASP A 115 -1.57 26.19 12.87
C ASP A 115 -0.61 27.39 12.64
N TYR A 116 0.49 27.12 11.95
CA TYR A 116 1.41 28.19 11.53
C TYR A 116 0.94 28.73 10.18
N ASP A 117 0.49 29.99 10.18
CA ASP A 117 0.03 30.70 8.98
C ASP A 117 1.08 31.69 8.44
N GLY A 118 2.29 31.72 9.03
CA GLY A 118 3.41 32.52 8.55
C GLY A 118 4.04 31.95 7.27
N GLY A 119 4.72 32.83 6.50
CA GLY A 119 5.49 32.38 5.32
C GLY A 119 6.71 31.53 5.70
N TRP A 120 7.24 30.79 4.72
CA TRP A 120 8.44 29.96 4.87
C TRP A 120 9.65 30.57 4.14
N GLU A 121 9.54 31.80 3.67
CA GLU A 121 10.55 32.49 2.87
C GLU A 121 11.65 33.16 3.73
N ALA A 122 11.37 33.40 5.02
CA ALA A 122 12.28 34.01 5.95
C ALA A 122 12.05 33.53 7.38
N TYR A 123 13.08 33.63 8.21
CA TYR A 123 12.98 33.37 9.64
C TYR A 123 11.99 34.30 10.34
N SER A 124 11.24 33.77 11.31
CA SER A 124 10.41 34.56 12.24
C SER A 124 10.37 33.92 13.63
N GLU A 125 10.18 34.72 14.67
CA GLU A 125 10.02 34.22 16.05
C GLU A 125 8.75 33.33 16.20
N THR A 126 7.72 33.59 15.40
CA THR A 126 6.52 32.72 15.36
C THR A 126 6.84 31.35 14.77
N MET A 127 7.71 31.28 13.75
CA MET A 127 8.23 30.01 13.21
C MET A 127 9.01 29.25 14.28
N MET A 128 9.89 29.92 15.03
CA MET A 128 10.63 29.31 16.13
C MET A 128 9.70 28.77 17.20
N SER A 129 8.71 29.55 17.64
CA SER A 129 7.72 29.12 18.63
C SER A 129 6.92 27.91 18.17
N TYR A 130 6.56 27.87 16.88
CA TYR A 130 5.90 26.72 16.26
C TYR A 130 6.79 25.45 16.29
N CYS A 131 8.10 25.59 16.00
CA CYS A 131 9.04 24.47 16.08
C CYS A 131 9.24 23.99 17.53
N VAL A 132 9.25 24.91 18.52
CA VAL A 132 9.28 24.54 19.95
C VAL A 132 8.07 23.67 20.32
N GLN A 133 6.87 24.07 19.87
CA GLN A 133 5.66 23.31 20.11
C GLN A 133 5.70 21.91 19.45
N ASP A 134 6.25 21.83 18.22
CA ASP A 134 6.41 20.54 17.52
C ASP A 134 7.33 19.58 18.30
N THR A 135 8.41 20.06 18.89
CA THR A 135 9.28 19.22 19.74
C THR A 135 8.56 18.76 21.00
N GLN A 136 7.69 19.59 21.59
CA GLN A 136 6.89 19.22 22.77
C GLN A 136 5.90 18.08 22.44
N VAL A 137 5.14 18.21 21.35
CA VAL A 137 4.20 17.18 20.92
C VAL A 137 4.94 15.89 20.56
N THR A 138 6.11 16.00 19.92
CA THR A 138 6.95 14.85 19.54
C THR A 138 7.45 14.10 20.77
N ASP A 139 7.94 14.80 21.81
CA ASP A 139 8.39 14.21 23.06
C ASP A 139 7.24 13.48 23.80
N THR A 140 6.10 14.16 23.93
CA THR A 140 4.89 13.57 24.55
C THR A 140 4.45 12.31 23.79
N LEU A 141 4.46 12.36 22.46
CA LEU A 141 4.14 11.22 21.61
C LEU A 141 5.13 10.07 21.79
N TYR A 142 6.43 10.36 21.74
CA TYR A 142 7.48 9.35 21.93
C TYR A 142 7.33 8.62 23.26
N LYS A 143 7.22 9.37 24.36
CA LYS A 143 7.01 8.80 25.70
C LYS A 143 5.76 7.94 25.78
N LYS A 144 4.67 8.35 25.14
CA LYS A 144 3.44 7.57 25.07
C LYS A 144 3.62 6.26 24.27
N LEU A 145 4.25 6.33 23.11
CA LEU A 145 4.48 5.14 22.26
C LEU A 145 5.37 4.13 22.98
N MET A 146 6.45 4.58 23.60
CA MET A 146 7.40 3.69 24.31
C MET A 146 6.80 3.03 25.56
N LYS A 147 5.81 3.63 26.20
CA LYS A 147 5.05 3.00 27.30
C LYS A 147 4.28 1.73 26.88
N THR A 148 4.06 1.51 25.59
CA THR A 148 3.42 0.28 25.07
C THR A 148 4.37 -0.92 25.01
N GLU A 149 5.64 -0.72 25.36
CA GLU A 149 6.71 -1.71 25.30
C GLU A 149 6.79 -2.43 23.94
N PRO A 150 7.01 -1.69 22.85
CA PRO A 150 7.13 -2.29 21.53
C PRO A 150 8.39 -3.15 21.43
N SER A 151 8.36 -4.19 20.61
CA SER A 151 9.54 -5.03 20.37
C SER A 151 10.67 -4.24 19.74
N GLN A 152 11.86 -4.25 20.34
CA GLN A 152 13.03 -3.57 19.78
C GLN A 152 13.37 -4.09 18.38
N LYS A 153 13.25 -5.40 18.13
CA LYS A 153 13.45 -5.98 16.79
C LYS A 153 12.52 -5.37 15.74
N SER A 154 11.27 -5.10 16.12
CA SER A 154 10.31 -4.48 15.18
C SER A 154 10.60 -2.99 14.98
N ILE A 155 11.09 -2.28 15.98
CA ILE A 155 11.54 -0.89 15.87
C ILE A 155 12.72 -0.81 14.90
N ASP A 156 13.75 -1.60 15.12
CA ASP A 156 14.98 -1.59 14.32
C ASP A 156 14.68 -1.95 12.85
N LEU A 157 13.86 -3.00 12.63
CA LEU A 157 13.43 -3.40 11.29
C LEU A 157 12.71 -2.27 10.54
N GLU A 158 11.73 -1.62 11.17
CA GLU A 158 10.92 -0.61 10.50
C GLU A 158 11.69 0.70 10.26
N HIS A 159 12.56 1.12 11.17
CA HIS A 159 13.38 2.33 10.99
C HIS A 159 14.43 2.12 9.90
N ARG A 160 15.14 0.97 9.93
CA ARG A 160 16.09 0.65 8.88
C ARG A 160 15.40 0.55 7.51
N MET A 161 14.24 -0.14 7.47
CA MET A 161 13.46 -0.25 6.25
C MET A 161 12.93 1.10 5.76
N ALA A 162 12.51 2.01 6.64
CA ALA A 162 12.09 3.35 6.27
C ALA A 162 13.21 4.12 5.54
N SER A 163 14.44 4.05 6.06
CA SER A 163 15.63 4.67 5.42
C SER A 163 15.90 4.07 4.03
N ILE A 164 15.82 2.74 3.89
CA ILE A 164 16.00 2.06 2.60
C ILE A 164 14.85 2.42 1.63
N CYS A 165 13.60 2.45 2.09
CA CYS A 165 12.45 2.86 1.27
C CYS A 165 12.60 4.28 0.73
N ARG A 166 13.15 5.20 1.53
CA ARG A 166 13.46 6.56 1.10
C ARG A 166 14.51 6.56 -0.02
N GLU A 167 15.60 5.78 0.13
CA GLU A 167 16.65 5.68 -0.89
C GLU A 167 16.10 5.07 -2.19
N ILE A 168 15.32 3.98 -2.12
CA ILE A 168 14.63 3.39 -3.28
C ILE A 168 13.75 4.42 -3.99
N GLY A 169 12.97 5.18 -3.23
CA GLY A 169 12.12 6.25 -3.77
C GLY A 169 12.94 7.36 -4.46
N SER A 170 14.10 7.71 -3.90
CA SER A 170 15.01 8.72 -4.48
C SER A 170 15.71 8.24 -5.74
N ASN A 171 16.11 6.95 -5.80
CA ASN A 171 16.70 6.34 -7.00
C ASN A 171 15.77 6.41 -8.21
N GLY A 172 14.48 6.11 -7.98
CA GLY A 172 13.44 6.16 -8.99
C GLY A 172 13.64 5.17 -10.14
N TRP A 173 12.61 5.05 -10.96
CA TRP A 173 12.58 4.24 -12.17
C TRP A 173 12.83 5.10 -13.39
N THR A 174 13.66 4.69 -14.31
CA THR A 174 13.67 5.26 -15.66
C THR A 174 12.36 4.93 -16.33
N PHE A 175 11.69 5.94 -16.91
CA PHE A 175 10.35 5.81 -17.45
C PHE A 175 10.32 6.19 -18.93
N ASP A 176 9.73 5.34 -19.77
CA ASP A 176 9.61 5.56 -21.21
C ASP A 176 8.38 6.44 -21.50
N GLU A 177 8.57 7.78 -21.45
CA GLU A 177 7.53 8.76 -21.69
C GLU A 177 6.95 8.67 -23.10
N LYS A 178 7.78 8.33 -24.11
CA LYS A 178 7.34 8.21 -25.49
C LYS A 178 6.35 7.07 -25.64
N LYS A 179 6.74 5.86 -25.21
CA LYS A 179 5.85 4.69 -25.24
C LYS A 179 4.60 4.91 -24.38
N ALA A 180 4.72 5.58 -23.25
CA ALA A 180 3.58 5.91 -22.40
C ALA A 180 2.58 6.84 -23.10
N GLY A 181 3.08 7.84 -23.85
CA GLY A 181 2.25 8.72 -24.68
C GLY A 181 1.55 7.98 -25.81
N GLU A 182 2.26 7.07 -26.51
CA GLU A 182 1.71 6.23 -27.55
C GLU A 182 0.60 5.30 -27.02
N LEU A 183 0.86 4.63 -25.89
CA LEU A 183 -0.13 3.79 -25.22
C LEU A 183 -1.35 4.60 -24.75
N TYR A 184 -1.13 5.79 -24.19
CA TYR A 184 -2.25 6.68 -23.82
C TYR A 184 -3.12 7.04 -25.01
N ALA A 185 -2.54 7.43 -26.15
CA ALA A 185 -3.27 7.78 -27.35
C ALA A 185 -4.12 6.60 -27.86
N GLU A 186 -3.55 5.39 -27.89
CA GLU A 186 -4.25 4.17 -28.27
C GLU A 186 -5.45 3.89 -27.34
N LEU A 187 -5.24 3.92 -26.02
CA LEU A 187 -6.29 3.64 -25.06
C LEU A 187 -7.39 4.70 -25.04
N ALA A 188 -7.03 5.97 -25.23
CA ALA A 188 -7.96 7.08 -25.31
C ALA A 188 -8.86 6.95 -26.55
N GLN A 189 -8.29 6.57 -27.69
CA GLN A 189 -9.07 6.28 -28.91
C GLN A 189 -10.05 5.12 -28.70
N LYS A 190 -9.60 4.02 -28.11
CA LYS A 190 -10.47 2.87 -27.81
C LYS A 190 -11.60 3.25 -26.85
N ARG A 191 -11.29 4.03 -25.80
CA ARG A 191 -12.30 4.54 -24.87
C ARG A 191 -13.33 5.41 -25.57
N HIS A 192 -12.89 6.31 -26.47
CA HIS A 192 -13.79 7.18 -27.22
C HIS A 192 -14.77 6.38 -28.10
N VAL A 193 -14.28 5.38 -28.83
CA VAL A 193 -15.15 4.49 -29.63
C VAL A 193 -16.20 3.81 -28.75
N ILE A 194 -15.79 3.26 -27.61
CA ILE A 194 -16.74 2.62 -26.69
C ILE A 194 -17.74 3.62 -26.11
N GLU A 195 -17.32 4.84 -25.84
CA GLU A 195 -18.19 5.89 -25.33
C GLU A 195 -19.27 6.26 -26.32
N GLU A 196 -18.92 6.40 -27.61
CA GLU A 196 -19.89 6.68 -28.68
C GLU A 196 -20.86 5.50 -28.90
N ASP A 197 -20.33 4.26 -28.99
CA ASP A 197 -21.15 3.04 -29.05
C ASP A 197 -22.19 2.99 -27.91
N LEU A 198 -21.77 3.31 -26.70
CA LEU A 198 -22.66 3.29 -25.53
C LEU A 198 -23.68 4.41 -25.52
N LYS A 199 -23.35 5.59 -26.09
CA LYS A 199 -24.30 6.68 -26.24
C LYS A 199 -25.41 6.32 -27.25
N GLU A 200 -25.06 5.59 -28.31
CA GLU A 200 -26.04 5.12 -29.31
C GLU A 200 -26.96 4.02 -28.76
N LEU A 201 -26.42 3.17 -27.84
CA LEU A 201 -27.18 2.05 -27.26
C LEU A 201 -28.19 2.46 -26.18
N PHE A 202 -28.02 3.62 -25.58
CA PHE A 202 -28.89 4.16 -24.54
C PHE A 202 -29.51 5.49 -24.96
N GLU A 203 -30.84 5.49 -25.16
CA GLU A 203 -31.58 6.70 -25.55
C GLU A 203 -31.47 7.80 -24.48
N PRO A 204 -31.37 9.07 -24.90
CA PRO A 204 -31.46 10.21 -24.00
C PRO A 204 -32.79 10.20 -23.23
N TRP A 205 -32.78 10.70 -22.00
CA TRP A 205 -34.00 10.86 -21.20
C TRP A 205 -34.16 12.31 -20.74
N ILE A 206 -35.39 12.69 -20.39
CA ILE A 206 -35.70 14.01 -19.87
C ILE A 206 -35.76 13.93 -18.33
N ILE A 207 -35.08 14.87 -17.69
CA ILE A 207 -35.23 15.13 -16.25
C ILE A 207 -36.05 16.42 -16.12
N GLU A 208 -37.16 16.30 -15.41
CA GLU A 208 -38.00 17.42 -15.01
C GLU A 208 -37.64 17.88 -13.62
N THR A 209 -37.53 19.19 -13.42
CA THR A 209 -37.22 19.80 -12.14
C THR A 209 -38.17 20.96 -11.87
N ASP A 210 -38.88 20.87 -10.77
CA ASP A 210 -39.74 21.95 -10.32
C ASP A 210 -38.88 23.17 -9.95
N PHE A 211 -39.24 24.31 -10.50
CA PHE A 211 -38.56 25.57 -10.28
C PHE A 211 -39.55 26.67 -10.00
N PHE A 212 -39.38 27.36 -8.87
CA PHE A 212 -40.18 28.52 -8.49
C PHE A 212 -39.36 29.79 -8.72
N PRO A 213 -39.62 30.55 -9.83
CA PRO A 213 -38.88 31.76 -10.15
C PRO A 213 -39.02 32.82 -9.05
N LYS A 214 -37.92 33.45 -8.66
CA LYS A 214 -37.90 34.57 -7.69
C LYS A 214 -38.24 35.91 -8.36
N VAL A 215 -38.20 35.99 -9.69
CA VAL A 215 -38.48 37.19 -10.51
C VAL A 215 -39.22 36.78 -11.78
N ASN A 216 -40.02 37.71 -12.33
CA ASN A 216 -40.63 37.51 -13.65
C ASN A 216 -39.55 37.59 -14.73
N ASN A 217 -39.59 36.68 -15.71
CA ASN A 217 -38.73 36.72 -16.90
C ASN A 217 -39.54 36.32 -18.12
N LYS A 218 -39.92 37.33 -18.90
CA LYS A 218 -40.76 37.12 -20.13
C LYS A 218 -40.05 36.25 -21.18
N THR A 219 -38.72 36.38 -21.30
CA THR A 219 -37.96 35.62 -22.32
C THR A 219 -37.92 34.12 -22.00
N LEU A 220 -37.92 33.75 -20.72
CA LEU A 220 -37.89 32.36 -20.28
C LEU A 220 -39.28 31.85 -19.86
N GLY A 221 -40.32 32.68 -19.94
CA GLY A 221 -41.68 32.32 -19.53
C GLY A 221 -41.84 32.18 -18.01
N TYR A 222 -40.98 32.82 -17.19
CA TYR A 222 -41.08 32.70 -15.76
C TYR A 222 -42.02 33.73 -15.15
N VAL A 223 -42.93 33.26 -14.32
CA VAL A 223 -43.79 34.08 -13.45
C VAL A 223 -43.31 33.88 -12.00
N LYS A 224 -43.09 35.00 -11.29
CA LYS A 224 -42.63 34.97 -9.92
C LYS A 224 -43.58 34.18 -9.02
N GLY A 225 -43.06 33.16 -8.34
CA GLY A 225 -43.79 32.34 -7.38
C GLY A 225 -44.67 31.24 -8.01
N GLU A 226 -44.79 31.18 -9.34
CA GLU A 226 -45.50 30.10 -10.01
C GLU A 226 -44.55 28.93 -10.33
N LEU A 227 -45.12 27.71 -10.34
CA LEU A 227 -44.35 26.51 -10.67
C LEU A 227 -44.00 26.54 -12.18
N PHE A 228 -42.71 26.44 -12.47
CA PHE A 228 -42.18 26.22 -13.81
C PHE A 228 -41.40 24.91 -13.82
N VAL A 229 -41.77 24.00 -14.71
CA VAL A 229 -41.07 22.73 -14.87
C VAL A 229 -39.92 22.89 -15.86
N LYS A 230 -38.71 22.85 -15.37
CA LYS A 230 -37.51 22.85 -16.22
C LYS A 230 -37.28 21.45 -16.75
N GLN A 231 -37.20 21.31 -18.04
CA GLN A 231 -36.83 20.07 -18.72
C GLN A 231 -35.37 20.12 -19.14
N LYS A 232 -34.61 19.06 -18.82
CA LYS A 232 -33.23 18.88 -19.23
C LYS A 232 -33.08 17.54 -19.91
N THR A 233 -32.68 17.52 -21.16
CA THR A 233 -32.28 16.29 -21.85
C THR A 233 -30.93 15.84 -21.31
N VAL A 234 -30.85 14.58 -20.86
CA VAL A 234 -29.67 13.94 -20.31
C VAL A 234 -29.23 12.83 -21.25
N TYR A 235 -28.00 12.92 -21.72
CA TYR A 235 -27.36 11.89 -22.51
C TYR A 235 -26.63 10.89 -21.60
N PHE A 236 -26.56 9.64 -22.03
CA PHE A 236 -25.87 8.61 -21.28
C PHE A 236 -24.39 8.98 -21.08
N ASN A 237 -23.92 8.84 -19.85
CA ASN A 237 -22.51 9.02 -19.47
C ASN A 237 -21.98 7.72 -18.86
N PRO A 238 -21.10 6.98 -19.56
CA PRO A 238 -20.57 5.70 -19.07
C PRO A 238 -19.68 5.84 -17.83
N ALA A 239 -19.21 7.04 -17.51
CA ALA A 239 -18.47 7.29 -16.26
C ALA A 239 -19.40 7.48 -15.03
N SER A 240 -20.70 7.71 -15.25
CA SER A 240 -21.69 7.91 -14.19
C SER A 240 -22.33 6.60 -13.75
N ARG A 241 -22.02 6.14 -12.53
CA ARG A 241 -22.67 4.95 -11.97
C ARG A 241 -24.18 5.08 -11.86
N GLN A 242 -24.69 6.28 -11.62
CA GLN A 242 -26.14 6.55 -11.56
C GLN A 242 -26.79 6.37 -12.94
N HIS A 243 -26.15 6.83 -14.03
CA HIS A 243 -26.64 6.61 -15.38
C HIS A 243 -26.63 5.12 -15.75
N ILE A 244 -25.55 4.40 -15.37
CA ILE A 244 -25.45 2.96 -15.61
C ILE A 244 -26.55 2.21 -14.85
N GLU A 245 -26.74 2.51 -13.55
CA GLU A 245 -27.81 1.92 -12.75
C GLU A 245 -29.17 2.13 -13.40
N LYS A 246 -29.51 3.40 -13.72
CA LYS A 246 -30.78 3.74 -14.36
C LYS A 246 -30.98 2.94 -15.65
N CYS A 247 -30.03 2.97 -16.56
CA CYS A 247 -30.16 2.31 -17.87
C CYS A 247 -30.28 0.79 -17.75
N LEU A 248 -29.50 0.14 -16.85
CA LEU A 248 -29.60 -1.30 -16.65
C LEU A 248 -30.91 -1.70 -15.94
N VAL A 249 -31.41 -0.87 -15.02
CA VAL A 249 -32.71 -1.09 -14.38
C VAL A 249 -33.84 -0.92 -15.40
N ASP A 250 -33.83 0.15 -16.16
CA ASP A 250 -34.90 0.45 -17.13
C ASP A 250 -34.97 -0.61 -18.23
N LYS A 251 -33.81 -0.97 -18.82
CA LYS A 251 -33.73 -1.89 -19.96
C LYS A 251 -33.88 -3.36 -19.57
N TYR A 252 -33.24 -3.79 -18.47
CA TYR A 252 -33.11 -5.19 -18.08
C TYR A 252 -33.80 -5.54 -16.77
N LYS A 253 -34.42 -4.57 -16.10
CA LYS A 253 -34.96 -4.74 -14.74
C LYS A 253 -33.91 -5.26 -13.77
N TRP A 254 -32.65 -4.86 -13.99
CA TRP A 254 -31.53 -5.26 -13.15
C TRP A 254 -31.71 -4.82 -11.71
N LYS A 255 -31.42 -5.73 -10.76
CA LYS A 255 -31.47 -5.42 -9.33
C LYS A 255 -30.04 -5.46 -8.75
N PRO A 256 -29.51 -4.32 -8.27
CA PRO A 256 -28.21 -4.30 -7.61
C PRO A 256 -28.17 -5.24 -6.39
N LYS A 257 -27.09 -6.03 -6.27
CA LYS A 257 -26.90 -6.97 -5.14
C LYS A 257 -26.23 -6.32 -3.93
N SER A 258 -25.59 -5.18 -4.11
CA SER A 258 -24.86 -4.46 -3.06
C SER A 258 -24.88 -2.96 -3.31
N TYR A 259 -24.80 -2.20 -2.22
CA TYR A 259 -24.85 -0.74 -2.24
C TYR A 259 -23.65 -0.17 -1.51
N THR A 260 -23.30 1.09 -1.82
CA THR A 260 -22.31 1.87 -1.08
C THR A 260 -22.91 2.33 0.25
N PRO A 261 -22.11 2.79 1.23
CA PRO A 261 -22.63 3.39 2.46
C PRO A 261 -23.56 4.59 2.22
N SER A 262 -23.44 5.26 1.06
CA SER A 262 -24.32 6.36 0.64
C SER A 262 -25.60 5.90 -0.08
N GLY A 263 -25.89 4.59 -0.14
CA GLY A 263 -27.11 4.04 -0.73
C GLY A 263 -27.11 3.92 -2.27
N GLN A 264 -25.98 4.20 -2.95
CA GLN A 264 -25.87 4.04 -4.39
C GLN A 264 -25.53 2.58 -4.75
N ALA A 265 -26.02 2.07 -5.89
CA ALA A 265 -25.65 0.76 -6.35
C ALA A 265 -24.13 0.63 -6.51
N LYS A 266 -23.58 -0.45 -5.99
CA LYS A 266 -22.17 -0.77 -6.22
C LYS A 266 -22.00 -1.30 -7.63
N ILE A 267 -21.32 -0.53 -8.48
CA ILE A 267 -21.04 -0.88 -9.88
C ILE A 267 -19.52 -0.81 -10.05
N ASP A 268 -18.93 -1.94 -10.38
CA ASP A 268 -17.51 -2.09 -10.70
C ASP A 268 -17.34 -3.05 -11.88
N GLU A 269 -16.12 -3.13 -12.41
CA GLU A 269 -15.75 -3.96 -13.55
C GLU A 269 -16.23 -5.41 -13.38
N LYS A 270 -15.95 -6.04 -12.20
CA LYS A 270 -16.30 -7.43 -11.92
C LYS A 270 -17.82 -7.67 -11.90
N ILE A 271 -18.57 -6.71 -11.37
CA ILE A 271 -20.04 -6.79 -11.36
C ILE A 271 -20.54 -6.74 -12.80
N LEU A 272 -20.06 -5.79 -13.61
CA LEU A 272 -20.46 -5.63 -15.00
C LEU A 272 -20.10 -6.87 -15.83
N GLU A 273 -18.90 -7.42 -15.69
CA GLU A 273 -18.48 -8.67 -16.35
C GLU A 273 -19.36 -9.86 -16.00
N SER A 274 -19.90 -9.91 -14.77
CA SER A 274 -20.77 -10.99 -14.31
C SER A 274 -22.19 -10.95 -14.87
N LEU A 275 -22.58 -9.83 -15.52
CA LEU A 275 -23.92 -9.65 -16.07
C LEU A 275 -24.02 -10.23 -17.49
N PRO A 276 -25.15 -10.84 -17.86
CA PRO A 276 -25.33 -11.46 -19.17
C PRO A 276 -25.65 -10.44 -20.29
N TYR A 277 -25.59 -9.13 -19.98
CA TYR A 277 -25.98 -8.07 -20.91
C TYR A 277 -24.80 -7.61 -21.77
N PRO A 278 -24.98 -7.45 -23.11
CA PRO A 278 -23.89 -6.99 -23.98
C PRO A 278 -23.33 -5.64 -23.57
N GLU A 279 -24.18 -4.69 -23.19
CA GLU A 279 -23.78 -3.35 -22.76
C GLU A 279 -22.99 -3.38 -21.45
N ALA A 280 -23.29 -4.31 -20.56
CA ALA A 280 -22.54 -4.47 -19.31
C ALA A 280 -21.09 -4.90 -19.56
N LYS A 281 -20.86 -5.76 -20.55
CA LYS A 281 -19.50 -6.15 -20.97
C LYS A 281 -18.76 -4.96 -21.58
N ARG A 282 -19.46 -4.18 -22.42
CA ARG A 282 -18.87 -2.97 -23.03
C ARG A 282 -18.54 -1.90 -21.98
N LEU A 283 -19.40 -1.76 -20.95
CA LEU A 283 -19.14 -0.90 -19.80
C LEU A 283 -17.96 -1.38 -18.94
N ALA A 284 -17.79 -2.69 -18.77
CA ALA A 284 -16.63 -3.26 -18.07
C ALA A 284 -15.32 -2.91 -18.80
N GLU A 285 -15.31 -3.02 -20.14
CA GLU A 285 -14.18 -2.63 -20.98
C GLU A 285 -13.90 -1.11 -20.86
N PHE A 286 -14.93 -0.26 -20.89
CA PHE A 286 -14.80 1.17 -20.65
C PHE A 286 -14.14 1.47 -19.29
N PHE A 287 -14.57 0.80 -18.22
CA PHE A 287 -14.01 1.00 -16.88
C PHE A 287 -12.55 0.57 -16.80
N LEU A 288 -12.19 -0.53 -17.45
CA LEU A 288 -10.81 -0.99 -17.53
C LEU A 288 -9.92 0.05 -18.24
N LEU A 289 -10.36 0.52 -19.41
CA LEU A 289 -9.63 1.55 -20.17
C LEU A 289 -9.49 2.84 -19.35
N GLN A 290 -10.58 3.32 -18.75
CA GLN A 290 -10.56 4.51 -17.92
C GLN A 290 -9.60 4.39 -16.74
N LYS A 291 -9.53 3.21 -16.12
CA LYS A 291 -8.57 2.91 -15.04
C LYS A 291 -7.13 2.99 -15.55
N ARG A 292 -6.81 2.37 -16.72
CA ARG A 292 -5.46 2.41 -17.30
C ARG A 292 -5.06 3.83 -17.70
N ILE A 293 -5.95 4.54 -18.37
CA ILE A 293 -5.74 5.94 -18.76
C ILE A 293 -5.54 6.84 -17.53
N GLY A 294 -6.33 6.60 -16.48
CA GLY A 294 -6.18 7.31 -15.20
C GLY A 294 -4.80 7.11 -14.56
N MET A 295 -4.22 5.91 -14.69
CA MET A 295 -2.86 5.62 -14.20
C MET A 295 -1.79 6.27 -15.08
N LEU A 296 -1.97 6.24 -16.42
CA LEU A 296 -1.00 6.76 -17.38
C LEU A 296 -0.93 8.29 -17.41
N ALA A 297 -2.09 8.98 -17.55
CA ALA A 297 -2.10 10.40 -17.90
C ALA A 297 -3.13 11.26 -17.17
N GLU A 298 -4.35 10.78 -16.91
CA GLU A 298 -5.46 11.67 -16.52
C GLU A 298 -5.60 11.84 -15.00
N GLY A 299 -5.23 10.84 -14.19
CA GLY A 299 -5.32 10.91 -12.72
C GLY A 299 -4.40 11.95 -12.09
N LYS A 300 -4.66 12.32 -10.83
CA LYS A 300 -3.77 13.22 -10.06
C LYS A 300 -2.37 12.64 -9.86
N GLY A 301 -2.26 11.33 -9.69
CA GLY A 301 -1.01 10.59 -9.55
C GLY A 301 -0.61 9.84 -10.82
N ALA A 302 -1.04 10.31 -11.98
CA ALA A 302 -0.73 9.67 -13.26
C ALA A 302 0.77 9.71 -13.55
N TRP A 303 1.27 8.65 -14.14
CA TRP A 303 2.70 8.45 -14.35
C TRP A 303 3.33 9.57 -15.17
N LEU A 304 2.75 9.93 -16.31
CA LEU A 304 3.21 11.05 -17.17
C LEU A 304 3.26 12.40 -16.46
N LYS A 305 2.50 12.59 -15.38
CA LYS A 305 2.53 13.81 -14.54
C LYS A 305 3.58 13.75 -13.43
N LYS A 306 4.23 12.61 -13.25
CA LYS A 306 5.16 12.32 -12.16
C LYS A 306 6.56 12.01 -12.65
N VAL A 307 6.81 12.15 -13.94
CA VAL A 307 8.15 12.06 -14.48
C VAL A 307 8.90 13.35 -14.13
N ASP A 308 10.06 13.19 -13.51
CA ASP A 308 10.96 14.29 -13.19
C ASP A 308 11.80 14.68 -14.41
N ASN A 309 12.51 15.82 -14.35
CA ASN A 309 13.31 16.35 -15.44
C ASN A 309 14.44 15.40 -15.92
N ASP A 310 14.81 14.42 -15.11
CA ASP A 310 15.80 13.38 -15.46
C ASP A 310 15.17 12.11 -16.07
N GLY A 311 13.92 12.15 -16.46
CA GLY A 311 13.20 11.03 -17.08
C GLY A 311 12.86 9.90 -16.11
N LYS A 312 12.84 10.18 -14.80
CA LYS A 312 12.55 9.17 -13.79
C LYS A 312 11.21 9.42 -13.07
N ILE A 313 10.58 8.33 -12.70
CA ILE A 313 9.46 8.35 -11.74
C ILE A 313 9.97 7.98 -10.36
N ARG A 314 9.86 8.94 -9.44
CA ARG A 314 10.13 8.75 -8.02
C ARG A 314 8.82 8.52 -7.29
N HIS A 315 8.81 7.55 -6.40
CA HIS A 315 7.62 7.22 -5.64
C HIS A 315 7.95 7.08 -4.15
N ARG A 316 6.99 7.37 -3.31
CA ARG A 316 7.16 7.20 -1.87
C ARG A 316 6.72 5.80 -1.45
N ILE A 317 7.61 5.11 -0.72
CA ILE A 317 7.32 3.84 -0.07
C ILE A 317 7.22 4.07 1.44
N VAL A 318 6.06 3.76 2.00
CA VAL A 318 5.82 3.83 3.45
C VAL A 318 6.05 2.45 4.03
N SER A 319 7.08 2.27 4.84
CA SER A 319 7.55 0.96 5.32
C SER A 319 6.46 0.14 6.03
N ASN A 320 5.59 0.77 6.79
CA ASN A 320 4.51 0.15 7.54
C ASN A 320 3.18 0.86 7.26
N GLY A 321 2.78 0.89 5.99
CA GLY A 321 1.59 1.61 5.52
C GLY A 321 0.29 0.81 5.55
N CYS A 322 0.34 -0.49 5.87
CA CYS A 322 -0.81 -1.39 5.93
C CYS A 322 -0.93 -2.04 7.31
N VAL A 323 -2.16 -2.42 7.71
CA VAL A 323 -2.42 -3.12 9.00
C VAL A 323 -1.63 -4.42 9.13
N SER A 324 -1.33 -5.09 8.02
CA SER A 324 -0.50 -6.30 7.99
C SER A 324 1.00 -6.01 8.14
N GLY A 325 1.42 -4.75 8.18
CA GLY A 325 2.83 -4.37 8.15
C GLY A 325 3.46 -4.34 6.74
N ARG A 326 2.69 -4.58 5.67
CA ARG A 326 3.17 -4.40 4.29
C ARG A 326 3.47 -2.93 4.00
N CYS A 327 4.40 -2.69 3.09
CA CYS A 327 4.65 -1.36 2.57
C CYS A 327 3.44 -0.85 1.78
N ALA A 328 3.23 0.47 1.81
CA ALA A 328 2.27 1.15 0.94
C ALA A 328 3.02 2.11 -0.01
N HIS A 329 2.50 2.25 -1.22
CA HIS A 329 3.12 3.06 -2.27
C HIS A 329 2.27 4.30 -2.57
N GLN A 330 2.92 5.44 -2.76
CA GLN A 330 2.28 6.73 -2.97
C GLN A 330 3.08 7.59 -3.95
N ASN A 331 2.40 8.44 -4.69
CA ASN A 331 2.95 9.51 -5.54
C ASN A 331 4.02 9.08 -6.57
N PRO A 332 3.74 8.15 -7.49
CA PRO A 332 2.51 7.38 -7.71
C PRO A 332 2.46 6.06 -6.92
N ASN A 333 1.28 5.41 -6.90
CA ASN A 333 1.16 4.07 -6.32
C ASN A 333 1.61 2.99 -7.32
N LEU A 334 2.89 2.66 -7.33
CA LEU A 334 3.45 1.63 -8.21
C LEU A 334 3.04 0.19 -7.82
N GLY A 335 2.57 -0.04 -6.60
CA GLY A 335 1.97 -1.33 -6.20
C GLY A 335 0.66 -1.65 -6.93
N GLN A 336 0.10 -0.71 -7.71
CA GLN A 336 -1.09 -0.92 -8.54
C GLN A 336 -0.78 -1.08 -10.03
N VAL A 337 0.49 -1.06 -10.45
CA VAL A 337 0.86 -1.38 -11.83
C VAL A 337 0.34 -2.78 -12.16
N PRO A 338 -0.42 -2.95 -13.26
CA PRO A 338 -1.08 -4.22 -13.53
C PRO A 338 -0.07 -5.34 -13.79
N SER A 339 -0.43 -6.57 -13.37
CA SER A 339 0.39 -7.74 -13.65
C SER A 339 0.47 -8.01 -15.16
N ALA A 340 1.55 -8.62 -15.61
CA ALA A 340 1.76 -8.95 -17.03
C ALA A 340 0.64 -9.82 -17.64
N GLY A 341 -0.03 -10.63 -16.84
CA GLY A 341 -1.16 -11.46 -17.27
C GLY A 341 -2.50 -10.71 -17.39
N SER A 342 -2.58 -9.46 -16.95
CA SER A 342 -3.79 -8.63 -17.08
C SER A 342 -3.78 -7.81 -18.37
N LEU A 343 -4.96 -7.42 -18.85
CA LEU A 343 -5.09 -6.62 -20.07
C LEU A 343 -4.32 -5.29 -19.92
N TYR A 344 -3.45 -4.99 -20.89
CA TYR A 344 -2.46 -3.89 -20.90
C TYR A 344 -1.43 -3.95 -19.76
N GLY A 345 -1.26 -5.10 -19.13
CA GLY A 345 -0.28 -5.25 -18.05
C GLY A 345 1.15 -5.29 -18.56
N LYS A 346 1.38 -5.95 -19.70
CA LYS A 346 2.69 -6.01 -20.35
C LYS A 346 3.15 -4.62 -20.78
N GLU A 347 2.28 -3.91 -21.48
CA GLU A 347 2.55 -2.55 -21.98
C GLU A 347 2.83 -1.59 -20.82
N CYS A 348 2.08 -1.68 -19.72
CA CYS A 348 2.33 -0.85 -18.53
C CYS A 348 3.66 -1.16 -17.85
N ARG A 349 4.07 -2.44 -17.73
CA ARG A 349 5.34 -2.82 -17.09
C ARG A 349 6.54 -2.52 -17.95
N GLU A 350 6.40 -2.58 -19.28
CA GLU A 350 7.46 -2.22 -20.21
C GLU A 350 7.88 -0.73 -20.12
N LEU A 351 7.02 0.13 -19.58
CA LEU A 351 7.33 1.56 -19.38
C LEU A 351 8.35 1.83 -18.29
N PHE A 352 8.55 0.88 -17.37
CA PHE A 352 9.46 1.02 -16.24
C PHE A 352 10.73 0.23 -16.50
N GLY A 353 11.86 0.89 -16.48
CA GLY A 353 13.16 0.27 -16.80
C GLY A 353 14.32 0.90 -16.05
N VAL A 354 15.49 0.81 -16.65
CA VAL A 354 16.77 1.31 -16.15
C VAL A 354 17.40 2.26 -17.16
N PRO A 355 18.40 3.07 -16.76
CA PRO A 355 19.13 3.93 -17.70
C PRO A 355 19.69 3.15 -18.89
N GLU A 356 19.91 3.85 -20.01
CA GLU A 356 20.51 3.26 -21.20
C GLU A 356 21.86 2.59 -20.87
N GLY A 357 22.09 1.41 -21.41
CA GLY A 357 23.28 0.60 -21.12
C GLY A 357 23.20 -0.24 -19.84
N TRP A 358 22.31 0.09 -18.90
CA TRP A 358 22.12 -0.66 -17.66
C TRP A 358 21.24 -1.89 -17.84
N TRP A 359 21.19 -2.73 -16.80
CA TRP A 359 20.40 -3.94 -16.71
C TRP A 359 19.53 -3.92 -15.47
N LEU A 360 18.37 -4.55 -15.55
CA LEU A 360 17.47 -4.73 -14.44
C LEU A 360 17.53 -6.17 -13.96
N CYS A 361 17.65 -6.38 -12.66
CA CYS A 361 17.47 -7.65 -11.99
C CYS A 361 16.22 -7.58 -11.14
N GLY A 362 15.20 -8.37 -11.46
CA GLY A 362 14.03 -8.56 -10.62
C GLY A 362 14.12 -9.87 -9.87
N ALA A 363 13.94 -9.84 -8.55
CA ALA A 363 13.89 -11.02 -7.71
C ALA A 363 12.62 -11.03 -6.87
N ASP A 364 11.99 -12.21 -6.72
CA ASP A 364 10.77 -12.37 -5.95
C ASP A 364 10.84 -13.56 -5.00
N LEU A 365 10.11 -13.49 -3.86
CA LEU A 365 10.05 -14.56 -2.87
C LEU A 365 9.06 -15.65 -3.29
N SER A 366 9.57 -16.83 -3.57
CA SER A 366 8.79 -17.94 -4.13
C SER A 366 7.81 -18.52 -3.12
N GLY A 367 6.49 -18.31 -3.34
CA GLY A 367 5.43 -18.93 -2.57
C GLY A 367 5.49 -18.62 -1.07
N ILE A 368 5.80 -17.38 -0.71
CA ILE A 368 6.09 -16.96 0.66
C ILE A 368 4.97 -17.35 1.65
N GLU A 369 3.69 -17.12 1.32
CA GLU A 369 2.58 -17.42 2.22
C GLU A 369 2.46 -18.93 2.51
N ILE A 370 2.71 -19.77 1.51
CA ILE A 370 2.63 -21.23 1.67
C ILE A 370 3.79 -21.75 2.53
N ARG A 371 5.00 -21.21 2.31
CA ARG A 371 6.18 -21.53 3.12
C ARG A 371 6.00 -21.08 4.57
N LEU A 372 5.46 -19.88 4.78
CA LEU A 372 5.17 -19.39 6.12
C LEU A 372 4.08 -20.20 6.82
N MET A 373 3.04 -20.63 6.08
CA MET A 373 2.06 -21.58 6.64
C MET A 373 2.75 -22.85 7.11
N ALA A 374 3.61 -23.45 6.28
CA ALA A 374 4.37 -24.64 6.66
C ALA A 374 5.26 -24.40 7.91
N SER A 375 5.91 -23.23 8.00
CA SER A 375 6.67 -22.86 9.17
C SER A 375 5.83 -22.78 10.45
N TYR A 376 4.60 -22.24 10.35
CA TYR A 376 3.67 -22.21 11.48
C TYR A 376 3.03 -23.57 11.79
N LEU A 377 2.96 -24.50 10.84
CA LEU A 377 2.49 -25.87 11.08
C LEU A 377 3.55 -26.76 11.71
N HIS A 378 4.83 -26.45 11.48
CA HIS A 378 5.95 -27.29 11.91
C HIS A 378 5.91 -27.74 13.41
N PRO A 379 5.51 -26.91 14.39
CA PRO A 379 5.38 -27.35 15.77
C PRO A 379 4.31 -28.43 16.02
N TYR A 380 3.42 -28.64 15.07
CA TYR A 380 2.26 -29.56 15.19
C TYR A 380 2.37 -30.78 14.30
N ASP A 381 3.18 -30.72 13.22
CA ASP A 381 3.36 -31.83 12.25
C ASP A 381 4.81 -32.30 12.13
N GLY A 382 5.74 -31.74 12.92
CA GLY A 382 7.16 -32.09 12.82
C GLY A 382 7.81 -31.73 11.47
N GLY A 383 7.15 -30.91 10.64
CA GLY A 383 7.65 -30.45 9.34
C GLY A 383 7.15 -31.28 8.14
N GLU A 384 6.15 -32.14 8.31
CA GLU A 384 5.60 -32.95 7.21
C GLU A 384 5.08 -32.06 6.07
N TYR A 385 4.32 -31.02 6.39
CA TYR A 385 3.82 -30.09 5.37
C TYR A 385 4.94 -29.33 4.66
N ALA A 386 6.00 -28.95 5.38
CA ALA A 386 7.19 -28.32 4.82
C ALA A 386 7.93 -29.26 3.85
N LYS A 387 8.04 -30.55 4.19
CA LYS A 387 8.65 -31.56 3.35
C LYS A 387 7.92 -31.70 2.01
N VAL A 388 6.58 -31.67 2.02
CA VAL A 388 5.77 -31.72 0.79
C VAL A 388 6.04 -30.51 -0.12
N ILE A 389 6.32 -29.33 0.44
CA ILE A 389 6.66 -28.13 -0.34
C ILE A 389 8.04 -28.25 -0.99
N LEU A 390 9.00 -28.82 -0.26
CA LEU A 390 10.39 -28.90 -0.70
C LEU A 390 10.67 -30.05 -1.69
N GLU A 391 10.03 -31.19 -1.46
CA GLU A 391 10.32 -32.45 -2.15
C GLU A 391 9.18 -32.94 -3.05
N GLY A 392 7.98 -32.34 -2.96
CA GLY A 392 6.78 -32.81 -3.63
C GLY A 392 6.00 -31.69 -4.35
N ASP A 393 4.72 -31.98 -4.61
CA ASP A 393 3.77 -31.00 -5.17
C ASP A 393 2.67 -30.69 -4.15
N ILE A 394 2.81 -29.54 -3.51
CA ILE A 394 1.87 -29.07 -2.47
C ILE A 394 0.43 -28.93 -3.00
N HIS A 395 0.24 -28.61 -4.27
CA HIS A 395 -1.10 -28.46 -4.84
C HIS A 395 -1.77 -29.80 -5.05
N THR A 396 -1.02 -30.82 -5.47
CA THR A 396 -1.53 -32.20 -5.54
C THR A 396 -1.79 -32.77 -4.15
N TYR A 397 -0.94 -32.47 -3.16
CA TYR A 397 -1.21 -32.85 -1.77
C TYR A 397 -2.52 -32.22 -1.26
N ASN A 398 -2.69 -30.92 -1.45
CA ASN A 398 -3.89 -30.20 -1.03
C ASN A 398 -5.15 -30.63 -1.82
N GLN A 399 -5.02 -31.04 -3.09
CA GLN A 399 -6.09 -31.63 -3.87
C GLN A 399 -6.63 -32.88 -3.18
N LYS A 400 -5.73 -33.79 -2.80
CA LYS A 400 -6.09 -35.03 -2.10
C LYS A 400 -6.71 -34.74 -0.73
N ALA A 401 -6.08 -33.81 0.04
CA ALA A 401 -6.55 -33.46 1.37
C ALA A 401 -7.95 -32.83 1.39
N THR A 402 -8.29 -32.03 0.38
CA THR A 402 -9.61 -31.38 0.26
C THR A 402 -10.64 -32.26 -0.43
N GLY A 403 -10.23 -33.18 -1.32
CA GLY A 403 -11.09 -33.91 -2.22
C GLY A 403 -11.53 -33.12 -3.46
N LEU A 404 -10.73 -32.12 -3.88
CA LEU A 404 -11.00 -31.32 -5.08
C LEU A 404 -10.71 -32.11 -6.37
N ALA A 405 -11.46 -31.81 -7.44
CA ALA A 405 -11.38 -32.52 -8.70
C ALA A 405 -10.07 -32.32 -9.48
N SER A 406 -9.39 -31.20 -9.28
CA SER A 406 -8.15 -30.89 -10.01
C SER A 406 -7.13 -30.13 -9.16
N ARG A 407 -5.85 -30.26 -9.56
CA ARG A 407 -4.72 -29.54 -9.00
C ARG A 407 -4.89 -28.01 -9.07
N ASP A 408 -5.42 -27.49 -10.18
CA ASP A 408 -5.65 -26.05 -10.36
C ASP A 408 -6.75 -25.52 -9.44
N LEU A 409 -7.80 -26.31 -9.20
CA LEU A 409 -8.81 -25.99 -8.19
C LEU A 409 -8.19 -25.97 -6.80
N ALA A 410 -7.31 -26.90 -6.47
CA ALA A 410 -6.61 -26.92 -5.18
C ALA A 410 -5.68 -25.71 -5.01
N LYS A 411 -4.99 -25.29 -6.04
CA LYS A 411 -4.18 -24.06 -6.04
C LYS A 411 -5.05 -22.85 -5.72
N ARG A 412 -6.15 -22.65 -6.45
CA ARG A 412 -7.08 -21.52 -6.23
C ARG A 412 -7.74 -21.59 -4.85
N TRP A 413 -8.12 -22.76 -4.42
CA TRP A 413 -8.69 -23.01 -3.09
C TRP A 413 -7.72 -22.64 -1.97
N LEU A 414 -6.45 -23.08 -2.07
CA LEU A 414 -5.43 -22.81 -1.06
C LEU A 414 -5.24 -21.31 -0.87
N TYR A 415 -4.94 -20.56 -1.94
CA TYR A 415 -4.76 -19.11 -1.84
C TYR A 415 -6.02 -18.41 -1.31
N SER A 416 -7.22 -18.80 -1.77
CA SER A 416 -8.45 -18.23 -1.24
C SER A 416 -8.62 -18.50 0.25
N THR A 417 -8.19 -19.67 0.74
CA THR A 417 -8.23 -20.03 2.17
C THR A 417 -7.21 -19.22 2.96
N LEU A 418 -5.98 -19.09 2.47
CA LEU A 418 -4.92 -18.30 3.10
C LEU A 418 -5.31 -16.82 3.21
N TYR A 419 -6.02 -16.28 2.23
CA TYR A 419 -6.54 -14.91 2.25
C TYR A 419 -7.88 -14.73 2.98
N GLY A 420 -8.34 -15.76 3.71
CA GLY A 420 -9.54 -15.69 4.55
C GLY A 420 -10.86 -15.81 3.79
N GLY A 421 -10.88 -16.54 2.68
CA GLY A 421 -12.08 -16.79 1.90
C GLY A 421 -13.18 -17.46 2.73
N GLY A 422 -14.39 -16.87 2.74
CA GLY A 422 -15.57 -17.45 3.38
C GLY A 422 -16.09 -18.68 2.62
N ASP A 423 -16.93 -19.49 3.28
CA ASP A 423 -17.42 -20.76 2.73
C ASP A 423 -18.08 -20.60 1.35
N ARG A 424 -18.81 -19.51 1.12
CA ARG A 424 -19.46 -19.26 -0.17
C ARG A 424 -18.44 -19.06 -1.31
N LEU A 425 -17.37 -18.29 -1.05
CA LEU A 425 -16.29 -18.05 -2.03
C LEU A 425 -15.54 -19.35 -2.29
N ILE A 426 -15.16 -20.08 -1.24
CA ILE A 426 -14.46 -21.36 -1.33
C ILE A 426 -15.29 -22.38 -2.11
N GLY A 427 -16.60 -22.46 -1.85
CA GLY A 427 -17.49 -23.37 -2.59
C GLY A 427 -17.65 -22.98 -4.05
N SER A 428 -17.71 -21.69 -4.38
CA SER A 428 -17.84 -21.22 -5.76
C SER A 428 -16.63 -21.57 -6.65
N ILE A 429 -15.43 -21.63 -6.08
CA ILE A 429 -14.21 -22.10 -6.78
C ILE A 429 -14.37 -23.53 -7.30
N ALA A 430 -15.07 -24.37 -6.54
CA ALA A 430 -15.33 -25.76 -6.87
C ALA A 430 -16.69 -25.99 -7.58
N GLY A 431 -17.33 -24.93 -8.06
CA GLY A 431 -18.60 -25.00 -8.77
C GLY A 431 -19.83 -25.22 -7.89
N GLY A 432 -19.74 -24.93 -6.57
CA GLY A 432 -20.84 -25.12 -5.63
C GLY A 432 -21.06 -23.91 -4.71
N GLY A 433 -21.85 -24.10 -3.65
CA GLY A 433 -22.21 -23.06 -2.68
C GLY A 433 -21.49 -23.20 -1.34
N ALA A 434 -21.98 -22.46 -0.32
CA ALA A 434 -21.39 -22.44 1.02
C ALA A 434 -21.28 -23.82 1.68
N LYS A 435 -22.24 -24.73 1.45
CA LYS A 435 -22.18 -26.11 1.98
C LYS A 435 -20.97 -26.88 1.44
N LEU A 436 -20.67 -26.73 0.13
CA LEU A 436 -19.47 -27.34 -0.47
C LEU A 436 -18.21 -26.71 0.10
N GLY A 437 -18.16 -25.39 0.21
CA GLY A 437 -17.01 -24.69 0.78
C GLY A 437 -16.70 -25.13 2.20
N LYS A 438 -17.73 -25.27 3.06
CA LYS A 438 -17.56 -25.78 4.41
C LYS A 438 -17.00 -27.21 4.39
N ARG A 439 -17.58 -28.11 3.58
CA ARG A 439 -17.11 -29.50 3.46
C ARG A 439 -15.64 -29.59 3.04
N LEU A 440 -15.20 -28.73 2.08
CA LEU A 440 -13.81 -28.71 1.64
C LEU A 440 -12.87 -28.29 2.77
N LYS A 441 -13.26 -27.29 3.57
CA LYS A 441 -12.50 -26.86 4.75
C LYS A 441 -12.45 -27.96 5.82
N ASP A 442 -13.58 -28.57 6.12
CA ASP A 442 -13.66 -29.65 7.10
C ASP A 442 -12.81 -30.87 6.67
N ASN A 443 -12.80 -31.23 5.37
CA ASN A 443 -11.94 -32.28 4.83
C ASN A 443 -10.45 -31.90 5.02
N PHE A 444 -10.08 -30.69 4.70
CA PHE A 444 -8.69 -30.23 4.89
C PHE A 444 -8.28 -30.25 6.35
N ASP A 445 -9.11 -29.76 7.25
CA ASP A 445 -8.85 -29.80 8.69
C ASP A 445 -8.68 -31.22 9.22
N LYS A 446 -9.45 -32.18 8.70
CA LYS A 446 -9.36 -33.61 9.05
C LYS A 446 -8.06 -34.23 8.53
N ASN A 447 -7.67 -33.92 7.30
CA ASN A 447 -6.53 -34.54 6.62
C ASN A 447 -5.19 -33.79 6.90
N VAL A 448 -5.26 -32.57 7.44
CA VAL A 448 -4.11 -31.78 7.90
C VAL A 448 -4.38 -31.29 9.33
N PRO A 449 -4.31 -32.18 10.35
CA PRO A 449 -4.68 -31.84 11.73
C PRO A 449 -3.87 -30.69 12.33
N ALA A 450 -2.61 -30.50 11.88
CA ALA A 450 -1.76 -29.38 12.24
C ALA A 450 -2.41 -28.03 11.90
N PHE A 451 -3.08 -27.96 10.73
CA PHE A 451 -3.80 -26.74 10.31
C PHE A 451 -5.02 -26.45 11.19
N ALA A 452 -5.78 -27.48 11.55
CA ALA A 452 -6.89 -27.32 12.50
C ALA A 452 -6.41 -26.83 13.87
N THR A 453 -5.26 -27.36 14.35
CA THR A 453 -4.62 -26.94 15.61
C THR A 453 -4.15 -25.49 15.54
N LEU A 454 -3.49 -25.08 14.45
CA LEU A 454 -3.08 -23.69 14.25
C LEU A 454 -4.31 -22.75 14.29
N LYS A 455 -5.39 -23.06 13.59
CA LYS A 455 -6.63 -22.25 13.59
C LYS A 455 -7.22 -22.12 14.99
N LYS A 456 -7.25 -23.22 15.77
CA LYS A 456 -7.74 -23.21 17.16
C LYS A 456 -6.90 -22.27 18.03
N ASN A 457 -5.57 -22.31 17.91
CA ASN A 457 -4.68 -21.45 18.67
C ASN A 457 -4.80 -19.98 18.26
N LEU A 458 -4.99 -19.69 16.98
CA LEU A 458 -5.25 -18.35 16.48
C LEU A 458 -6.58 -17.78 17.00
N LYS A 459 -7.62 -18.61 17.10
CA LYS A 459 -8.90 -18.21 17.69
C LYS A 459 -8.74 -17.81 19.16
N THR A 460 -7.93 -18.55 19.93
CA THR A 460 -7.58 -18.20 21.32
C THR A 460 -6.82 -16.86 21.37
N ALA A 461 -5.91 -16.62 20.42
CA ALA A 461 -5.19 -15.34 20.33
C ALA A 461 -6.13 -14.16 19.96
N HIS A 462 -7.19 -14.39 19.17
CA HIS A 462 -8.22 -13.38 18.90
C HIS A 462 -8.86 -12.85 20.19
N GLY A 463 -9.14 -13.71 21.16
CA GLY A 463 -9.69 -13.31 22.47
C GLY A 463 -8.79 -12.36 23.26
N ARG A 464 -7.48 -12.27 22.93
CA ARG A 464 -6.53 -11.31 23.51
C ARG A 464 -6.45 -9.98 22.75
N GLY A 465 -7.14 -9.86 21.62
CA GLY A 465 -7.15 -8.66 20.76
C GLY A 465 -5.95 -8.50 19.83
N PHE A 466 -4.92 -9.33 19.93
CA PHE A 466 -3.74 -9.25 19.07
C PHE A 466 -3.05 -10.60 18.85
N ILE A 467 -2.30 -10.70 17.76
CA ILE A 467 -1.34 -11.77 17.48
C ILE A 467 0.08 -11.19 17.43
N LYS A 468 1.09 -12.02 17.70
CA LYS A 468 2.50 -11.62 17.59
C LYS A 468 3.04 -11.91 16.20
N GLY A 469 3.67 -10.91 15.57
CA GLY A 469 4.49 -11.08 14.36
C GLY A 469 5.83 -11.77 14.67
N LEU A 470 6.57 -12.16 13.60
CA LEU A 470 7.86 -12.84 13.72
C LEU A 470 8.94 -12.01 14.45
N ASP A 471 8.85 -10.70 14.36
CA ASP A 471 9.73 -9.74 15.03
C ASP A 471 9.21 -9.28 16.41
N GLY A 472 8.14 -9.91 16.89
CA GLY A 472 7.55 -9.61 18.20
C GLY A 472 6.52 -8.48 18.21
N ARG A 473 6.25 -7.81 17.06
CA ARG A 473 5.20 -6.77 16.98
C ARG A 473 3.83 -7.30 17.35
N LYS A 474 3.01 -6.44 17.94
CA LYS A 474 1.60 -6.73 18.21
C LYS A 474 0.77 -6.33 16.99
N LEU A 475 0.05 -7.28 16.40
CA LEU A 475 -0.84 -7.06 15.26
C LEU A 475 -2.28 -7.07 15.76
N SER A 476 -2.97 -5.96 15.61
CA SER A 476 -4.39 -5.83 15.95
C SER A 476 -5.25 -6.78 15.11
N VAL A 477 -6.17 -7.51 15.73
CA VAL A 477 -7.03 -8.51 15.06
C VAL A 477 -8.44 -8.00 14.98
N ARG A 478 -8.90 -7.66 13.77
CA ARG A 478 -10.25 -7.11 13.51
C ARG A 478 -11.36 -8.17 13.46
N SER A 479 -11.05 -9.37 13.00
CA SER A 479 -12.03 -10.44 12.92
C SER A 479 -11.39 -11.82 12.92
N GLU A 480 -12.09 -12.78 13.51
CA GLU A 480 -11.67 -14.19 13.56
C GLU A 480 -11.40 -14.76 12.16
N HIS A 481 -12.21 -14.39 11.16
CA HIS A 481 -12.07 -14.89 9.79
C HIS A 481 -10.78 -14.46 9.09
N ARG A 482 -10.18 -13.35 9.49
CA ARG A 482 -8.99 -12.77 8.86
C ARG A 482 -7.70 -13.03 9.60
N ILE A 483 -7.77 -13.67 10.77
CA ILE A 483 -6.60 -13.83 11.66
C ILE A 483 -5.47 -14.61 11.00
N LEU A 484 -5.78 -15.70 10.30
CA LEU A 484 -4.80 -16.51 9.56
C LEU A 484 -4.17 -15.70 8.42
N SER A 485 -5.00 -15.04 7.62
CA SER A 485 -4.53 -14.18 6.53
C SER A 485 -3.64 -13.05 7.05
N GLN A 486 -4.01 -12.42 8.17
CA GLN A 486 -3.23 -11.35 8.77
C GLN A 486 -1.90 -11.85 9.32
N LEU A 487 -1.89 -13.03 9.96
CA LEU A 487 -0.66 -13.67 10.43
C LEU A 487 0.31 -13.93 9.28
N LEU A 488 -0.15 -14.57 8.21
CA LEU A 488 0.68 -14.93 7.07
C LEU A 488 1.15 -13.70 6.27
N GLN A 489 0.26 -12.73 6.03
CA GLN A 489 0.63 -11.50 5.35
C GLN A 489 1.64 -10.66 6.15
N SER A 490 1.48 -10.60 7.47
CA SER A 490 2.43 -9.89 8.32
C SER A 490 3.77 -10.61 8.37
N ALA A 491 3.76 -11.93 8.52
CA ALA A 491 5.00 -12.71 8.49
C ALA A 491 5.72 -12.54 7.14
N GLY A 492 4.98 -12.58 6.01
CA GLY A 492 5.53 -12.31 4.69
C GLY A 492 6.13 -10.92 4.56
N ALA A 493 5.47 -9.89 5.10
CA ALA A 493 5.98 -8.53 5.09
C ALA A 493 7.26 -8.37 5.92
N ILE A 494 7.34 -9.01 7.08
CA ILE A 494 8.52 -8.99 7.95
C ILE A 494 9.70 -9.70 7.28
N ILE A 495 9.48 -10.89 6.70
CA ILE A 495 10.50 -11.63 5.94
C ILE A 495 10.97 -10.80 4.74
N ALA A 496 10.05 -10.26 3.94
CA ALA A 496 10.40 -9.48 2.76
C ALA A 496 11.25 -8.24 3.11
N LYS A 497 10.93 -7.55 4.21
CA LYS A 497 11.75 -6.42 4.69
C LYS A 497 13.13 -6.86 5.15
N GLN A 498 13.23 -7.93 5.94
CA GLN A 498 14.50 -8.48 6.38
C GLN A 498 15.37 -8.89 5.18
N TRP A 499 14.75 -9.53 4.19
CA TRP A 499 15.38 -9.93 2.94
C TRP A 499 15.92 -8.73 2.15
N VAL A 500 15.08 -7.69 1.96
CA VAL A 500 15.50 -6.48 1.23
C VAL A 500 16.61 -5.75 1.95
N MET A 501 16.58 -5.66 3.29
CA MET A 501 17.66 -5.04 4.07
C MET A 501 18.98 -5.76 3.87
N GLN A 502 19.01 -7.09 4.01
CA GLN A 502 20.22 -7.89 3.81
C GLN A 502 20.72 -7.84 2.37
N THR A 503 19.80 -7.90 1.40
CA THR A 503 20.12 -7.75 -0.03
C THR A 503 20.72 -6.37 -0.32
N TYR A 504 20.10 -5.30 0.19
CA TYR A 504 20.59 -3.93 0.04
C TYR A 504 22.01 -3.76 0.61
N ASP A 505 22.24 -4.21 1.86
CA ASP A 505 23.53 -4.06 2.53
C ASP A 505 24.63 -4.84 1.76
N THR A 506 24.34 -6.05 1.31
CA THR A 506 25.28 -6.89 0.57
C THR A 506 25.61 -6.32 -0.82
N ILE A 507 24.60 -5.83 -1.55
CA ILE A 507 24.80 -5.21 -2.86
C ILE A 507 25.62 -3.93 -2.72
N LYS A 508 25.29 -3.08 -1.77
CA LYS A 508 25.99 -1.81 -1.52
C LYS A 508 27.46 -2.03 -1.16
N LEU A 509 27.73 -3.04 -0.35
CA LEU A 509 29.09 -3.42 0.02
C LEU A 509 29.90 -3.95 -1.17
N LYS A 510 29.29 -4.77 -2.03
CA LYS A 510 29.98 -5.49 -3.11
C LYS A 510 30.11 -4.68 -4.39
N HIS A 511 29.08 -3.92 -4.74
CA HIS A 511 28.96 -3.25 -6.04
C HIS A 511 28.91 -1.71 -5.95
N GLY A 512 28.79 -1.14 -4.76
CA GLY A 512 28.74 0.31 -4.55
C GLY A 512 27.66 0.98 -5.40
N SER A 513 28.06 1.94 -6.25
CA SER A 513 27.15 2.68 -7.13
C SER A 513 26.78 1.94 -8.41
N ASP A 514 27.40 0.79 -8.71
CA ASP A 514 27.13 0.01 -9.91
C ASP A 514 25.87 -0.87 -9.79
N ALA A 515 25.26 -0.93 -8.60
CA ALA A 515 23.97 -1.57 -8.38
C ALA A 515 23.17 -0.85 -7.28
N TYR A 516 21.89 -0.59 -7.53
CA TYR A 516 21.00 0.03 -6.56
C TYR A 516 19.55 -0.40 -6.78
N ILE A 517 18.77 -0.44 -5.69
CA ILE A 517 17.36 -0.84 -5.75
C ILE A 517 16.52 0.33 -6.27
N VAL A 518 15.65 0.07 -7.24
CA VAL A 518 14.70 1.03 -7.84
C VAL A 518 13.25 0.74 -7.46
N GLY A 519 12.95 -0.47 -6.99
CA GLY A 519 11.61 -0.86 -6.59
C GLY A 519 11.60 -1.97 -5.55
N PHE A 520 10.66 -1.89 -4.63
CA PHE A 520 10.30 -2.95 -3.69
C PHE A 520 8.78 -3.01 -3.60
N ILE A 521 8.19 -4.02 -4.23
CA ILE A 521 6.74 -4.17 -4.37
C ILE A 521 6.32 -5.51 -3.76
N HIS A 522 5.72 -5.46 -2.57
CA HIS A 522 5.26 -6.62 -1.80
C HIS A 522 6.38 -7.57 -1.39
N ASP A 523 6.67 -8.56 -2.19
CA ASP A 523 7.68 -9.62 -2.05
C ASP A 523 8.65 -9.68 -3.24
N GLU A 524 8.68 -8.59 -4.04
CA GLU A 524 9.50 -8.41 -5.21
C GLU A 524 10.45 -7.22 -5.03
N VAL A 525 11.74 -7.40 -5.36
CA VAL A 525 12.75 -6.33 -5.42
C VAL A 525 13.26 -6.16 -6.85
N GLN A 526 13.45 -4.91 -7.28
CA GLN A 526 13.98 -4.57 -8.59
C GLN A 526 15.25 -3.75 -8.45
N ILE A 527 16.34 -4.20 -9.08
CA ILE A 527 17.70 -3.71 -8.89
C ILE A 527 18.25 -3.25 -10.23
N ALA A 528 18.61 -1.97 -10.35
CA ALA A 528 19.33 -1.44 -11.48
C ALA A 528 20.82 -1.78 -11.35
N CYS A 529 21.44 -2.31 -12.41
CA CYS A 529 22.79 -2.82 -12.42
C CYS A 529 23.57 -2.32 -13.65
N ARG A 530 24.82 -1.92 -13.48
CA ARG A 530 25.67 -1.40 -14.53
C ARG A 530 25.90 -2.40 -15.69
N THR A 531 26.02 -3.67 -15.35
CA THR A 531 26.30 -4.74 -16.33
C THR A 531 25.39 -5.95 -16.11
N LYS A 532 25.27 -6.82 -17.12
CA LYS A 532 24.50 -8.06 -17.00
C LYS A 532 25.08 -9.01 -15.95
N ASP A 533 26.39 -9.03 -15.80
CA ASP A 533 27.06 -9.88 -14.82
C ASP A 533 26.79 -9.44 -13.41
N ILE A 534 26.79 -8.12 -13.15
CA ILE A 534 26.36 -7.55 -11.86
C ILE A 534 24.89 -7.88 -11.60
N ALA A 535 24.01 -7.80 -12.61
CA ALA A 535 22.60 -8.13 -12.46
C ALA A 535 22.40 -9.60 -12.07
N ASN A 536 23.11 -10.52 -12.70
CA ASN A 536 23.08 -11.95 -12.33
C ASN A 536 23.64 -12.18 -10.91
N ASP A 537 24.69 -11.45 -10.53
CA ASP A 537 25.25 -11.55 -9.19
C ASP A 537 24.28 -11.02 -8.12
N CYS A 538 23.62 -9.88 -8.38
CA CYS A 538 22.58 -9.35 -7.52
C CYS A 538 21.41 -10.33 -7.34
N GLY A 539 21.03 -11.05 -8.40
CA GLY A 539 20.02 -12.11 -8.32
C GLY A 539 20.46 -13.28 -7.43
N ARG A 540 21.72 -13.72 -7.51
CA ARG A 540 22.26 -14.74 -6.60
C ARG A 540 22.31 -14.26 -5.16
N ILE A 541 22.73 -13.01 -4.93
CA ILE A 541 22.72 -12.37 -3.61
C ILE A 541 21.30 -12.38 -3.05
N ALA A 542 20.31 -11.94 -3.82
CA ALA A 542 18.91 -11.94 -3.38
C ALA A 542 18.42 -13.36 -3.02
N GLY A 543 18.83 -14.39 -3.76
CA GLY A 543 18.55 -15.80 -3.45
C GLY A 543 19.11 -16.22 -2.08
N THR A 544 20.40 -15.97 -1.85
CA THR A 544 21.07 -16.29 -0.57
C THR A 544 20.46 -15.52 0.60
N MET A 545 20.22 -14.22 0.42
CA MET A 545 19.64 -13.38 1.48
C MET A 545 18.19 -13.77 1.82
N ALA A 546 17.44 -14.40 0.91
CA ALA A 546 16.11 -14.92 1.21
C ALA A 546 16.17 -16.07 2.23
N GLU A 547 17.11 -17.00 2.06
CA GLU A 547 17.35 -18.09 3.00
C GLU A 547 17.80 -17.55 4.36
N GLU A 548 18.76 -16.62 4.38
CA GLU A 548 19.28 -16.01 5.60
C GLU A 548 18.20 -15.21 6.34
N ALA A 549 17.34 -14.49 5.64
CA ALA A 549 16.21 -13.76 6.25
C ALA A 549 15.24 -14.73 6.94
N GLY A 550 14.96 -15.87 6.32
CA GLY A 550 14.16 -16.93 6.94
C GLY A 550 14.78 -17.45 8.22
N VAL A 551 16.09 -17.76 8.20
CA VAL A 551 16.83 -18.25 9.38
C VAL A 551 16.86 -17.20 10.49
N ALA A 552 17.17 -15.95 10.17
CA ALA A 552 17.25 -14.84 11.15
C ALA A 552 15.92 -14.61 11.90
N LEU A 553 14.79 -14.88 11.23
CA LEU A 553 13.45 -14.75 11.81
C LEU A 553 12.86 -16.08 12.31
N GLY A 554 13.66 -17.14 12.34
CA GLY A 554 13.32 -18.44 12.94
C GLY A 554 12.33 -19.27 12.12
N CYS A 555 12.23 -19.05 10.81
CA CYS A 555 11.44 -19.89 9.92
C CYS A 555 11.91 -21.35 9.96
N LYS A 556 10.97 -22.26 9.90
CA LYS A 556 11.21 -23.72 9.95
C LYS A 556 11.28 -24.37 8.57
N ILE A 557 11.33 -23.57 7.54
CA ILE A 557 11.46 -23.97 6.14
C ILE A 557 12.34 -22.92 5.45
N ALA A 558 13.16 -23.33 4.49
CA ALA A 558 13.95 -22.40 3.69
C ALA A 558 13.04 -21.44 2.91
N ILE A 559 13.31 -20.16 3.02
CA ILE A 559 12.68 -19.14 2.18
C ILE A 559 13.49 -19.07 0.89
N ALA A 560 12.82 -19.16 -0.26
CA ALA A 560 13.47 -19.17 -1.55
C ALA A 560 13.10 -17.92 -2.35
N SER A 561 14.02 -17.48 -3.21
CA SER A 561 13.79 -16.42 -4.18
C SER A 561 14.16 -16.89 -5.58
N GLN A 562 13.48 -16.39 -6.59
CA GLN A 562 13.80 -16.56 -8.00
C GLN A 562 14.10 -15.19 -8.60
N TYR A 563 14.95 -15.12 -9.63
CA TYR A 563 15.25 -13.86 -10.28
C TYR A 563 15.28 -13.99 -11.80
N SER A 564 15.04 -12.88 -12.47
CA SER A 564 15.19 -12.70 -13.91
C SER A 564 15.98 -11.42 -14.19
N VAL A 565 16.64 -11.37 -15.36
CA VAL A 565 17.47 -10.23 -15.77
C VAL A 565 16.99 -9.73 -17.13
N GLY A 566 16.74 -8.44 -17.24
CA GLY A 566 16.25 -7.79 -18.46
C GLY A 566 16.57 -6.30 -18.53
N LYS A 567 15.75 -5.54 -19.23
CA LYS A 567 15.87 -4.08 -19.37
C LYS A 567 14.69 -3.34 -18.74
N THR A 568 13.54 -4.01 -18.65
CA THR A 568 12.29 -3.44 -18.17
C THR A 568 11.68 -4.32 -17.08
N TRP A 569 10.73 -3.77 -16.35
CA TRP A 569 9.98 -4.53 -15.36
C TRP A 569 9.18 -5.70 -15.97
N LEU A 570 8.82 -5.59 -17.27
CA LEU A 570 8.19 -6.71 -17.98
C LEU A 570 9.13 -7.91 -18.11
N ASP A 571 10.42 -7.67 -18.38
CA ASP A 571 11.41 -8.73 -18.61
C ASP A 571 11.78 -9.47 -17.32
N THR A 572 11.55 -8.85 -16.17
CA THR A 572 12.02 -9.31 -14.87
C THR A 572 10.91 -9.79 -13.93
N HIS A 573 9.68 -10.03 -14.50
CA HIS A 573 8.54 -10.46 -13.68
C HIS A 573 7.79 -11.64 -14.29
#